data_91164cd98ac35711e4a7a0d779154bbf
#
_entry.id   91164cd98ac35711e4a7a0d779154bbf
#
_cell.length_a   1.000
_cell.length_b   1.000
_cell.length_c   1.000
_cell.angle_alpha   90.00
_cell.angle_beta   90.00
_cell.angle_gamma   90.00
#
_symmetry.space_group_name_H-M   'P 1'
#
loop_
_entity.id
_entity.type
_entity.pdbx_description
1 polymer ?
#
loop_
_entity_poly.entity_id
_entity_poly.type
_entity_poly.pdbx_seq_one_letter_code
_entity_poly.pdbx_strand_id
1 'polypeptide(L)'
;MNMLNGDAEKSMFTMSNLFETDAVEKQRRAQDVALLLLDPYFLTRELAIFFTEVVRELWEAWQQKRKNVWPRLNRLEHGYPFLRAAMSTFMRDVSAHIAILDMMRGSASIYMLYLGYDEVAHHSGPWTSDAFGDLKRLDKTLARIYRVAKERAPRPYDFILLSDHGQSFGATFLQRYGVTIKEFIEQQLPQGTTVHQAIGGDTGAYGLQGVAGELANMQDTNATNAFGNAVAKQGQKLAQMGADASKIATSTVSAAVTAYGSGNAAQVYFDLFPRKIMLSELDAAYPGMVDALVQHEGIGMVLGYADDMTAVVLGKQGRRNLHTGEVVGDDPVAPYAPAQGIAAASIEKRVWQLKRVMDFPSAGDLWVISTVYPDGSVAALEELIGNHGGLGGEQTDAFLFHPSDMEAPDTRNATDVFHILDSHRNAPILEKPTPAQPTVSDWAPGVLIEGIRRFNVWLPRALGCIALDRNAYQQVVADPYMTGPALLIATLLTMLYSAVTNRGVNLVQLVNDLFFYFVGVAVVFAAGWVLTRRGSFTRTFRAMGFAQSALMLVAFALVLPFTGIVQSFVLVLSFLATWLGVATAHTVRGWRAALLPIIAFLVVIVASSVAGMLLAGAGYTLEALLYDIGIRQ
;
A
#
# COMPACT_ATOMS: atom_id res chain seq x y z
N MET A 1 6.09 0.15 8.76
CA MET A 1 5.32 -0.80 9.58
C MET A 1 5.46 -0.42 11.04
N ASN A 2 4.35 -0.36 11.79
CA ASN A 2 4.44 -0.04 13.21
C ASN A 2 5.07 -1.19 13.98
N MET A 3 6.02 -0.90 14.83
CA MET A 3 6.63 -1.91 15.72
C MET A 3 5.67 -2.32 16.83
N LEU A 4 4.91 -1.38 17.35
CA LEU A 4 3.99 -1.55 18.47
C LEU A 4 2.56 -1.28 18.02
N ASN A 5 1.59 -1.94 18.64
CA ASN A 5 0.17 -1.68 18.43
C ASN A 5 -0.40 -0.59 19.35
N GLY A 6 0.40 -0.10 20.30
CA GLY A 6 -0.07 0.87 21.30
C GLY A 6 -1.29 0.35 22.05
N ASP A 7 -2.26 1.21 22.31
CA ASP A 7 -3.53 0.87 22.95
C ASP A 7 -4.64 0.51 21.94
N ALA A 8 -4.28 0.16 20.69
CA ALA A 8 -5.26 -0.21 19.69
C ALA A 8 -5.92 -1.55 20.03
N GLU A 9 -7.25 -1.58 20.15
CA GLU A 9 -8.02 -2.83 20.35
C GLU A 9 -7.80 -3.82 19.20
N LYS A 10 -7.54 -3.30 18.00
CA LYS A 10 -7.32 -4.11 16.80
C LYS A 10 -6.09 -3.61 16.07
N SER A 11 -5.13 -4.48 15.88
CA SER A 11 -3.93 -4.18 15.11
C SER A 11 -3.69 -5.24 14.04
N MET A 12 -3.12 -4.84 12.91
CA MET A 12 -2.73 -5.75 11.84
C MET A 12 -1.38 -5.32 11.26
N PHE A 13 -0.56 -6.30 10.88
CA PHE A 13 0.77 -6.08 10.31
C PHE A 13 1.68 -5.20 11.18
N THR A 14 1.57 -5.31 12.50
CA THR A 14 2.54 -4.72 13.45
C THR A 14 3.53 -5.78 13.90
N MET A 15 4.75 -5.38 14.27
CA MET A 15 5.76 -6.32 14.78
C MET A 15 5.28 -6.99 16.09
N SER A 16 4.57 -6.26 16.94
CA SER A 16 4.00 -6.80 18.19
C SER A 16 3.06 -7.98 17.94
N ASN A 17 2.37 -8.03 16.81
CA ASN A 17 1.47 -9.13 16.46
C ASN A 17 2.19 -10.47 16.24
N LEU A 18 3.50 -10.45 15.94
CA LEU A 18 4.30 -11.67 15.84
C LEU A 18 4.47 -12.36 17.20
N PHE A 19 4.38 -11.59 18.28
CA PHE A 19 4.51 -12.06 19.66
C PHE A 19 3.16 -12.19 20.38
N GLU A 20 2.05 -11.95 19.66
CA GLU A 20 0.71 -12.09 20.21
C GLU A 20 0.42 -13.53 20.60
N THR A 21 -0.12 -13.74 21.80
CA THR A 21 -0.45 -15.07 22.34
C THR A 21 -1.95 -15.34 22.38
N ASP A 22 -2.80 -14.29 22.28
CA ASP A 22 -4.26 -14.44 22.31
C ASP A 22 -4.76 -15.17 21.04
N ALA A 23 -5.32 -16.35 21.27
CA ALA A 23 -5.85 -17.19 20.20
C ALA A 23 -7.07 -16.57 19.50
N VAL A 24 -7.91 -15.81 20.21
CA VAL A 24 -9.10 -15.15 19.65
C VAL A 24 -8.68 -14.05 18.69
N GLU A 25 -7.70 -13.25 19.08
CA GLU A 25 -7.20 -12.14 18.26
C GLU A 25 -6.44 -12.67 17.03
N LYS A 26 -5.64 -13.72 17.19
CA LYS A 26 -5.01 -14.43 16.05
C LYS A 26 -6.05 -14.94 15.06
N GLN A 27 -7.11 -15.58 15.55
CA GLN A 27 -8.18 -16.11 14.71
C GLN A 27 -8.92 -14.98 13.97
N ARG A 28 -9.21 -13.87 14.65
CA ARG A 28 -9.85 -12.69 14.05
C ARG A 28 -9.00 -12.12 12.91
N ARG A 29 -7.72 -11.89 13.14
CA ARG A 29 -6.80 -11.38 12.11
C ARG A 29 -6.69 -12.33 10.91
N ALA A 30 -6.54 -13.62 11.19
CA ALA A 30 -6.49 -14.64 10.14
C ALA A 30 -7.77 -14.68 9.30
N GLN A 31 -8.95 -14.48 9.91
CA GLN A 31 -10.22 -14.37 9.19
C GLN A 31 -10.27 -13.14 8.30
N ASP A 32 -9.82 -11.98 8.77
CA ASP A 32 -9.81 -10.73 7.97
C ASP A 32 -8.85 -10.87 6.77
N VAL A 33 -7.69 -11.47 6.95
CA VAL A 33 -6.75 -11.79 5.85
C VAL A 33 -7.33 -12.85 4.91
N ALA A 34 -7.95 -13.89 5.44
CA ALA A 34 -8.57 -14.94 4.63
C ALA A 34 -9.70 -14.39 3.76
N LEU A 35 -10.55 -13.51 4.28
CA LEU A 35 -11.59 -12.84 3.50
C LEU A 35 -11.02 -12.03 2.33
N LEU A 36 -9.86 -11.43 2.52
CA LEU A 36 -9.14 -10.69 1.49
C LEU A 36 -8.59 -11.62 0.41
N LEU A 37 -7.90 -12.69 0.81
CA LEU A 37 -7.26 -13.65 -0.11
C LEU A 37 -8.27 -14.57 -0.82
N LEU A 38 -9.46 -14.76 -0.24
CA LEU A 38 -10.55 -15.51 -0.88
C LEU A 38 -11.36 -14.67 -1.87
N ASP A 39 -11.06 -13.36 -2.02
CA ASP A 39 -11.55 -12.55 -3.12
C ASP A 39 -10.62 -12.75 -4.35
N PRO A 40 -11.00 -13.58 -5.35
CA PRO A 40 -10.12 -13.87 -6.49
C PRO A 40 -9.80 -12.63 -7.33
N TYR A 41 -10.70 -11.64 -7.33
CA TYR A 41 -10.45 -10.37 -7.99
C TYR A 41 -9.33 -9.59 -7.28
N PHE A 42 -9.39 -9.53 -5.95
CA PHE A 42 -8.32 -8.89 -5.19
C PHE A 42 -6.99 -9.57 -5.47
N LEU A 43 -6.93 -10.90 -5.32
CA LEU A 43 -5.70 -11.66 -5.49
C LEU A 43 -5.11 -11.54 -6.91
N THR A 44 -5.94 -11.73 -7.95
CA THR A 44 -5.45 -11.66 -9.34
C THR A 44 -5.01 -10.24 -9.71
N ARG A 45 -5.74 -9.24 -9.25
CA ARG A 45 -5.37 -7.84 -9.43
C ARG A 45 -4.04 -7.52 -8.73
N GLU A 46 -3.89 -7.93 -7.47
CA GLU A 46 -2.67 -7.66 -6.70
C GLU A 46 -1.45 -8.35 -7.30
N LEU A 47 -1.58 -9.59 -7.76
CA LEU A 47 -0.51 -10.27 -8.47
C LEU A 47 -0.12 -9.53 -9.76
N ALA A 48 -1.10 -9.09 -10.56
CA ALA A 48 -0.83 -8.35 -11.77
C ALA A 48 -0.12 -7.01 -11.49
N ILE A 49 -0.56 -6.27 -10.47
CA ILE A 49 0.06 -5.00 -10.08
C ILE A 49 1.46 -5.25 -9.50
N PHE A 50 1.61 -6.28 -8.68
CA PHE A 50 2.91 -6.68 -8.11
C PHE A 50 3.95 -6.92 -9.22
N PHE A 51 3.65 -7.76 -10.20
CA PHE A 51 4.56 -8.01 -11.32
C PHE A 51 4.79 -6.76 -12.18
N THR A 52 3.77 -5.92 -12.34
CA THR A 52 3.92 -4.64 -13.04
C THR A 52 4.90 -3.72 -12.31
N GLU A 53 4.86 -3.70 -10.98
CA GLU A 53 5.79 -2.90 -10.17
C GLU A 53 7.21 -3.44 -10.23
N VAL A 54 7.39 -4.78 -10.22
CA VAL A 54 8.71 -5.40 -10.44
C VAL A 54 9.29 -4.96 -11.81
N VAL A 55 8.50 -5.05 -12.87
CA VAL A 55 8.94 -4.60 -14.22
C VAL A 55 9.26 -3.12 -14.24
N ARG A 56 8.46 -2.30 -13.55
CA ARG A 56 8.70 -0.86 -13.41
C ARG A 56 10.02 -0.58 -12.71
N GLU A 57 10.31 -1.29 -11.59
CA GLU A 57 11.58 -1.14 -10.87
C GLU A 57 12.77 -1.46 -11.77
N LEU A 58 12.71 -2.58 -12.51
CA LEU A 58 13.76 -2.93 -13.46
C LEU A 58 13.98 -1.84 -14.51
N TRP A 59 12.89 -1.26 -15.01
CA TRP A 59 12.94 -0.17 -16.00
C TRP A 59 13.52 1.13 -15.42
N GLU A 60 13.06 1.54 -14.24
CA GLU A 60 13.53 2.75 -13.57
C GLU A 60 15.01 2.65 -13.17
N ALA A 61 15.43 1.50 -12.64
CA ALA A 61 16.85 1.21 -12.34
C ALA A 61 17.72 1.27 -13.60
N TRP A 62 17.23 0.68 -14.71
CA TRP A 62 17.92 0.77 -15.99
C TRP A 62 18.01 2.22 -16.51
N GLN A 63 16.95 3.01 -16.37
CA GLN A 63 16.98 4.43 -16.76
C GLN A 63 17.98 5.23 -15.94
N GLN A 64 18.03 5.06 -14.61
CA GLN A 64 19.03 5.72 -13.75
C GLN A 64 20.45 5.35 -14.17
N LYS A 65 20.71 4.06 -14.44
CA LYS A 65 22.00 3.59 -14.94
C LYS A 65 22.35 4.24 -16.28
N ARG A 66 21.43 4.27 -17.24
CA ARG A 66 21.62 4.86 -18.57
C ARG A 66 21.90 6.35 -18.54
N LYS A 67 21.22 7.08 -17.62
CA LYS A 67 21.40 8.52 -17.43
C LYS A 67 22.62 8.88 -16.57
N ASN A 68 23.33 7.87 -16.08
CA ASN A 68 24.47 8.02 -15.15
C ASN A 68 24.14 8.90 -13.94
N VAL A 69 22.96 8.71 -13.33
CA VAL A 69 22.51 9.46 -12.15
C VAL A 69 23.48 9.20 -11.00
N TRP A 70 23.83 10.24 -10.24
CA TRP A 70 24.67 10.18 -9.05
C TRP A 70 24.06 11.01 -7.91
N PRO A 71 24.04 10.52 -6.67
CA PRO A 71 24.40 9.15 -6.23
C PRO A 71 23.37 8.12 -6.69
N ARG A 72 23.77 6.85 -6.74
CA ARG A 72 22.94 5.74 -7.18
C ARG A 72 23.33 4.46 -6.47
N LEU A 73 22.33 3.67 -6.06
CA LEU A 73 22.51 2.30 -5.57
C LEU A 73 22.32 1.27 -6.69
N ASN A 74 22.79 0.06 -6.44
CA ASN A 74 22.44 -1.08 -7.28
C ASN A 74 21.09 -1.65 -6.84
N ARG A 75 20.03 -1.10 -7.40
CA ARG A 75 18.62 -1.42 -7.06
C ARG A 75 18.20 -2.83 -7.48
N LEU A 76 19.07 -3.64 -8.07
CA LEU A 76 18.76 -5.03 -8.47
C LEU A 76 19.29 -6.06 -7.47
N GLU A 77 20.08 -5.63 -6.51
CA GLU A 77 20.66 -6.51 -5.48
C GLU A 77 19.63 -6.86 -4.39
N HIS A 78 19.91 -7.95 -3.68
CA HIS A 78 19.16 -8.43 -2.51
C HIS A 78 17.64 -8.61 -2.74
N GLY A 79 17.20 -8.73 -4.00
CA GLY A 79 15.78 -8.92 -4.32
C GLY A 79 14.92 -7.67 -4.17
N TYR A 80 15.52 -6.49 -4.12
CA TYR A 80 14.84 -5.20 -3.96
C TYR A 80 13.63 -4.99 -4.88
N PRO A 81 13.62 -5.38 -6.19
CA PRO A 81 12.43 -5.22 -7.03
C PRO A 81 11.18 -5.92 -6.48
N PHE A 82 11.35 -7.07 -5.83
CA PHE A 82 10.25 -7.81 -5.20
C PHE A 82 9.84 -7.17 -3.87
N LEU A 83 10.82 -6.71 -3.08
CA LEU A 83 10.59 -5.99 -1.84
C LEU A 83 9.79 -4.72 -2.10
N ARG A 84 10.23 -3.88 -3.02
CA ARG A 84 9.51 -2.67 -3.45
C ARG A 84 8.09 -3.00 -3.89
N ALA A 85 7.89 -4.01 -4.73
CA ALA A 85 6.56 -4.41 -5.17
C ALA A 85 5.67 -4.83 -4.00
N ALA A 86 6.21 -5.56 -3.02
CA ALA A 86 5.47 -5.96 -1.83
C ALA A 86 5.06 -4.74 -0.99
N MET A 87 5.97 -3.81 -0.74
CA MET A 87 5.75 -2.66 0.14
C MET A 87 4.87 -1.58 -0.52
N SER A 88 5.17 -1.21 -1.76
CA SER A 88 4.52 -0.09 -2.46
C SER A 88 3.20 -0.46 -3.13
N THR A 89 2.89 -1.76 -3.30
CA THR A 89 1.61 -2.19 -3.90
C THR A 89 0.81 -3.08 -2.98
N PHE A 90 1.30 -4.27 -2.67
CA PHE A 90 0.54 -5.25 -1.90
C PHE A 90 0.16 -4.72 -0.51
N MET A 91 1.14 -4.26 0.27
CA MET A 91 0.88 -3.72 1.62
C MET A 91 -0.03 -2.49 1.58
N ARG A 92 0.16 -1.59 0.60
CA ARG A 92 -0.71 -0.42 0.42
C ARG A 92 -2.17 -0.82 0.20
N ASP A 93 -2.43 -1.75 -0.71
CA ASP A 93 -3.79 -2.12 -1.08
C ASP A 93 -4.46 -3.00 -0.02
N VAL A 94 -3.70 -3.86 0.67
CA VAL A 94 -4.17 -4.63 1.84
C VAL A 94 -4.53 -3.69 2.99
N SER A 95 -3.65 -2.76 3.37
CA SER A 95 -3.92 -1.78 4.44
C SER A 95 -5.16 -0.94 4.12
N ALA A 96 -5.29 -0.47 2.87
CA ALA A 96 -6.46 0.27 2.43
C ALA A 96 -7.75 -0.55 2.51
N HIS A 97 -7.69 -1.84 2.18
CA HIS A 97 -8.85 -2.73 2.26
C HIS A 97 -9.30 -2.95 3.70
N ILE A 98 -8.35 -3.21 4.60
CA ILE A 98 -8.62 -3.39 6.03
C ILE A 98 -9.21 -2.11 6.64
N ALA A 99 -8.62 -0.95 6.34
CA ALA A 99 -9.16 0.32 6.78
C ALA A 99 -10.61 0.56 6.31
N ILE A 100 -10.91 0.22 5.06
CA ILE A 100 -12.29 0.29 4.55
C ILE A 100 -13.22 -0.67 5.31
N LEU A 101 -12.76 -1.87 5.65
CA LEU A 101 -13.56 -2.81 6.46
C LEU A 101 -13.85 -2.24 7.84
N ASP A 102 -12.85 -1.65 8.49
CA ASP A 102 -13.01 -1.06 9.82
C ASP A 102 -13.88 0.21 9.78
N MET A 103 -13.78 1.02 8.75
CA MET A 103 -14.72 2.11 8.50
C MET A 103 -16.16 1.61 8.35
N MET A 104 -16.37 0.51 7.62
CA MET A 104 -17.69 -0.10 7.46
C MET A 104 -18.23 -0.76 8.74
N ARG A 105 -17.35 -1.13 9.66
CA ARG A 105 -17.69 -1.59 11.02
C ARG A 105 -18.00 -0.43 11.97
N GLY A 106 -17.67 0.80 11.58
CA GLY A 106 -17.88 2.00 12.39
C GLY A 106 -16.79 2.26 13.42
N SER A 107 -15.56 1.74 13.20
CA SER A 107 -14.42 2.00 14.09
C SER A 107 -14.22 3.50 14.30
N ALA A 108 -14.07 3.92 15.55
CA ALA A 108 -14.03 5.34 15.91
C ALA A 108 -12.76 6.04 15.44
N SER A 109 -11.63 5.35 15.45
CA SER A 109 -10.32 5.86 15.05
C SER A 109 -9.58 4.76 14.28
N ILE A 110 -8.94 5.12 13.19
CA ILE A 110 -8.19 4.20 12.34
C ILE A 110 -6.85 4.86 12.00
N TYR A 111 -5.77 4.23 12.42
CA TYR A 111 -4.41 4.64 12.08
C TYR A 111 -3.83 3.69 11.04
N MET A 112 -3.29 4.25 9.96
CA MET A 112 -2.67 3.49 8.86
C MET A 112 -1.28 4.02 8.57
N LEU A 113 -0.37 3.10 8.25
CA LEU A 113 0.98 3.41 7.80
C LEU A 113 1.18 2.90 6.37
N TYR A 114 1.73 3.75 5.51
CA TYR A 114 2.09 3.45 4.13
C TYR A 114 3.58 3.63 3.93
N LEU A 115 4.30 2.55 3.65
CA LEU A 115 5.76 2.53 3.56
C LEU A 115 6.30 2.75 2.14
N GLY A 116 5.43 2.71 1.11
CA GLY A 116 5.87 2.63 -0.27
C GLY A 116 6.74 3.81 -0.72
N TYR A 117 6.37 5.04 -0.36
CA TYR A 117 7.17 6.22 -0.71
C TYR A 117 8.53 6.20 -0.04
N ASP A 118 8.57 5.93 1.25
CA ASP A 118 9.80 5.88 2.04
C ASP A 118 10.78 4.86 1.46
N GLU A 119 10.32 3.64 1.22
CA GLU A 119 11.11 2.55 0.62
C GLU A 119 11.68 2.93 -0.76
N VAL A 120 10.84 3.51 -1.63
CA VAL A 120 11.30 3.95 -2.96
C VAL A 120 12.29 5.10 -2.86
N ALA A 121 12.06 6.04 -1.95
CA ALA A 121 12.92 7.20 -1.75
C ALA A 121 14.29 6.83 -1.19
N HIS A 122 14.38 5.85 -0.30
CA HIS A 122 15.65 5.31 0.19
C HIS A 122 16.59 4.84 -0.94
N HIS A 123 16.03 4.20 -1.97
CA HIS A 123 16.80 3.59 -3.04
C HIS A 123 16.94 4.46 -4.30
N SER A 124 15.99 5.36 -4.55
CA SER A 124 15.98 6.19 -5.75
C SER A 124 16.32 7.65 -5.49
N GLY A 125 16.15 8.11 -4.27
CA GLY A 125 16.19 9.51 -3.84
C GLY A 125 14.77 10.10 -3.65
N PRO A 126 14.57 10.96 -2.64
CA PRO A 126 13.24 11.42 -2.21
C PRO A 126 12.52 12.31 -3.24
N TRP A 127 13.25 13.03 -4.09
CA TRP A 127 12.66 13.95 -5.08
C TRP A 127 12.67 13.42 -6.51
N THR A 128 12.83 12.12 -6.68
CA THR A 128 12.85 11.49 -8.00
C THR A 128 11.43 11.27 -8.54
N SER A 129 11.33 11.13 -9.87
CA SER A 129 10.08 10.73 -10.52
C SER A 129 9.54 9.39 -10.00
N ASP A 130 10.44 8.51 -9.56
CA ASP A 130 10.15 7.18 -9.06
C ASP A 130 9.41 7.28 -7.72
N ALA A 131 9.95 8.06 -6.77
CA ALA A 131 9.36 8.33 -5.46
C ALA A 131 8.02 9.09 -5.59
N PHE A 132 7.96 10.15 -6.39
CA PHE A 132 6.70 10.88 -6.67
C PHE A 132 5.67 10.02 -7.40
N GLY A 133 6.12 9.06 -8.20
CA GLY A 133 5.26 8.06 -8.83
C GLY A 133 4.52 7.22 -7.80
N ASP A 134 5.18 6.87 -6.68
CA ASP A 134 4.54 6.14 -5.57
C ASP A 134 3.54 7.00 -4.81
N LEU A 135 3.87 8.24 -4.47
CA LEU A 135 2.93 9.19 -3.86
C LEU A 135 1.67 9.37 -4.72
N LYS A 136 1.82 9.46 -6.04
CA LYS A 136 0.68 9.56 -6.96
C LYS A 136 -0.22 8.32 -6.95
N ARG A 137 0.34 7.15 -6.70
CA ARG A 137 -0.43 5.90 -6.51
C ARG A 137 -1.12 5.86 -5.16
N LEU A 138 -0.43 6.31 -4.11
CA LEU A 138 -1.00 6.47 -2.78
C LEU A 138 -2.19 7.43 -2.78
N ASP A 139 -2.09 8.58 -3.43
CA ASP A 139 -3.18 9.55 -3.58
C ASP A 139 -4.45 8.91 -4.15
N LYS A 140 -4.33 8.08 -5.20
CA LYS A 140 -5.47 7.33 -5.75
C LYS A 140 -6.08 6.35 -4.74
N THR A 141 -5.26 5.74 -3.90
CA THR A 141 -5.71 4.84 -2.84
C THR A 141 -6.45 5.61 -1.75
N LEU A 142 -5.91 6.75 -1.32
CA LEU A 142 -6.55 7.64 -0.35
C LEU A 142 -7.88 8.20 -0.88
N ALA A 143 -7.93 8.60 -2.16
CA ALA A 143 -9.17 9.04 -2.80
C ALA A 143 -10.26 7.95 -2.80
N ARG A 144 -9.87 6.66 -2.95
CA ARG A 144 -10.80 5.52 -2.83
C ARG A 144 -11.32 5.38 -1.40
N ILE A 145 -10.44 5.46 -0.40
CA ILE A 145 -10.81 5.37 1.01
C ILE A 145 -11.75 6.52 1.38
N TYR A 146 -11.39 7.75 1.01
CA TYR A 146 -12.20 8.95 1.25
C TYR A 146 -13.60 8.84 0.66
N ARG A 147 -13.72 8.32 -0.58
CA ARG A 147 -15.01 8.10 -1.22
C ARG A 147 -15.88 7.11 -0.44
N VAL A 148 -15.30 5.99 0.04
CA VAL A 148 -16.04 5.02 0.85
C VAL A 148 -16.46 5.62 2.18
N ALA A 149 -15.59 6.38 2.83
CA ALA A 149 -15.91 7.09 4.08
C ALA A 149 -17.09 8.05 3.88
N LYS A 150 -17.09 8.81 2.78
CA LYS A 150 -18.14 9.81 2.48
C LYS A 150 -19.48 9.17 2.07
N GLU A 151 -19.45 8.08 1.29
CA GLU A 151 -20.66 7.52 0.66
C GLU A 151 -21.28 6.34 1.41
N ARG A 152 -20.49 5.61 2.22
CA ARG A 152 -20.90 4.28 2.71
C ARG A 152 -20.60 4.01 4.18
N ALA A 153 -19.74 4.78 4.81
CA ALA A 153 -19.42 4.55 6.22
C ALA A 153 -20.64 4.89 7.10
N PRO A 154 -20.87 4.13 8.18
CA PRO A 154 -22.01 4.35 9.09
C PRO A 154 -21.86 5.61 9.95
N ARG A 155 -20.66 6.23 9.95
CA ARG A 155 -20.34 7.46 10.68
C ARG A 155 -19.45 8.36 9.82
N PRO A 156 -19.41 9.69 10.09
CA PRO A 156 -18.46 10.59 9.44
C PRO A 156 -17.03 10.29 9.90
N TYR A 157 -16.06 10.56 9.02
CA TYR A 157 -14.62 10.48 9.31
C TYR A 157 -13.93 11.74 8.82
N ASP A 158 -13.09 12.30 9.66
CA ASP A 158 -12.09 13.27 9.26
C ASP A 158 -10.80 12.56 8.86
N PHE A 159 -10.12 13.13 7.86
CA PHE A 159 -8.89 12.58 7.31
C PHE A 159 -7.73 13.48 7.70
N ILE A 160 -6.76 12.89 8.37
CA ILE A 160 -5.53 13.55 8.73
C ILE A 160 -4.40 12.76 8.09
N LEU A 161 -3.58 13.42 7.27
CA LEU A 161 -2.42 12.82 6.64
C LEU A 161 -1.17 13.45 7.25
N LEU A 162 -0.24 12.60 7.66
CA LEU A 162 1.02 13.07 8.24
C LEU A 162 2.17 12.19 7.77
N SER A 163 3.37 12.72 7.80
CA SER A 163 4.58 11.93 7.76
C SER A 163 5.17 11.82 9.16
N ASP A 164 5.81 10.71 9.46
CA ASP A 164 6.55 10.47 10.71
C ASP A 164 7.89 11.23 10.71
N HIS A 165 8.48 11.42 9.53
CA HIS A 165 9.70 12.19 9.30
C HIS A 165 9.72 12.73 7.87
N GLY A 166 10.71 13.54 7.54
CA GLY A 166 11.13 13.85 6.18
C GLY A 166 12.27 12.93 5.74
N GLN A 167 12.90 13.22 4.60
CA GLN A 167 14.10 12.52 4.15
C GLN A 167 15.17 13.49 3.68
N SER A 168 16.42 13.19 4.01
CA SER A 168 17.61 13.80 3.44
C SER A 168 18.15 12.97 2.29
N PHE A 169 18.99 13.55 1.48
CA PHE A 169 19.56 12.93 0.30
C PHE A 169 21.08 13.08 0.26
N GLY A 170 21.76 12.08 -0.27
CA GLY A 170 23.19 12.17 -0.56
C GLY A 170 23.82 10.82 -0.87
N ALA A 171 25.06 10.87 -1.30
CA ALA A 171 25.87 9.66 -1.49
C ALA A 171 26.19 9.02 -0.14
N THR A 172 26.22 7.68 -0.09
CA THR A 172 26.53 6.96 1.13
C THR A 172 27.97 7.21 1.60
N PHE A 173 28.25 6.95 2.86
CA PHE A 173 29.61 7.10 3.41
C PHE A 173 30.60 6.23 2.64
N LEU A 174 30.20 4.99 2.31
CA LEU A 174 31.01 4.11 1.47
C LEU A 174 31.26 4.69 0.07
N GLN A 175 30.24 5.29 -0.57
CA GLN A 175 30.40 5.90 -1.89
C GLN A 175 31.35 7.13 -1.88
N ARG A 176 31.38 7.87 -0.78
CA ARG A 176 32.21 9.06 -0.63
C ARG A 176 33.64 8.75 -0.23
N TYR A 177 33.83 7.81 0.70
CA TYR A 177 35.09 7.61 1.39
C TYR A 177 35.72 6.24 1.14
N GLY A 178 35.04 5.35 0.44
CA GLY A 178 35.55 4.02 0.11
C GLY A 178 35.55 3.01 1.25
N VAL A 179 35.05 3.40 2.43
CA VAL A 179 34.91 2.57 3.63
C VAL A 179 33.55 2.78 4.27
N THR A 180 33.02 1.76 4.93
CA THR A 180 31.82 1.89 5.75
C THR A 180 32.15 2.54 7.09
N ILE A 181 31.13 3.10 7.79
CA ILE A 181 31.34 3.62 9.16
C ILE A 181 31.87 2.54 10.12
N LYS A 182 31.41 1.29 9.94
CA LYS A 182 31.93 0.14 10.68
C LYS A 182 33.41 -0.05 10.47
N GLU A 183 33.85 -0.17 9.22
CA GLU A 183 35.26 -0.36 8.86
C GLU A 183 36.13 0.82 9.37
N PHE A 184 35.59 2.03 9.29
CA PHE A 184 36.28 3.20 9.81
C PHE A 184 36.48 3.13 11.34
N ILE A 185 35.44 2.73 12.10
CA ILE A 185 35.55 2.53 13.55
C ILE A 185 36.53 1.38 13.84
N GLU A 186 36.46 0.25 13.13
CA GLU A 186 37.39 -0.89 13.31
C GLU A 186 38.84 -0.49 13.13
N GLN A 187 39.14 0.41 12.19
CA GLN A 187 40.49 0.92 11.96
C GLN A 187 41.03 1.75 13.12
N GLN A 188 40.18 2.28 13.98
CA GLN A 188 40.58 3.07 15.16
C GLN A 188 40.69 2.21 16.43
N LEU A 189 40.37 0.94 16.36
CA LEU A 189 40.39 0.02 17.50
C LEU A 189 41.68 -0.86 17.47
N PRO A 190 42.09 -1.45 18.62
CA PRO A 190 43.22 -2.40 18.66
C PRO A 190 42.97 -3.57 17.69
N GLN A 191 44.10 -4.06 17.10
CA GLN A 191 44.03 -5.19 16.17
C GLN A 191 43.33 -6.41 16.79
N GLY A 192 42.35 -6.95 16.06
CA GLY A 192 41.55 -8.09 16.50
C GLY A 192 40.26 -7.71 17.22
N THR A 193 40.00 -6.42 17.47
CA THR A 193 38.67 -5.97 17.94
C THR A 193 37.72 -5.94 16.76
N THR A 194 36.61 -6.70 16.85
CA THR A 194 35.57 -6.71 15.82
C THR A 194 34.44 -5.78 16.22
N VAL A 195 33.99 -4.97 15.27
CA VAL A 195 32.77 -4.17 15.40
C VAL A 195 31.59 -4.97 14.79
N HIS A 196 30.60 -5.25 15.59
CA HIS A 196 29.33 -5.76 15.06
C HIS A 196 28.52 -4.58 14.51
N GLN A 197 28.26 -4.58 13.21
CA GLN A 197 27.32 -3.64 12.62
C GLN A 197 25.94 -4.28 12.61
N ALA A 198 25.04 -3.81 13.47
CA ALA A 198 23.63 -4.01 13.27
C ALA A 198 23.14 -2.89 12.34
N ILE A 199 22.80 -3.23 11.14
CA ILE A 199 22.13 -2.31 10.21
C ILE A 199 20.77 -2.01 10.86
N GLY A 200 20.48 -0.74 11.05
CA GLY A 200 19.15 -0.26 11.44
C GLY A 200 18.18 -0.90 10.45
N GLY A 201 17.23 -1.68 10.95
CA GLY A 201 16.54 -2.69 10.19
C GLY A 201 16.05 -2.16 8.86
N ASP A 202 16.39 -2.88 7.81
CA ASP A 202 15.72 -2.77 6.53
C ASP A 202 14.21 -2.86 6.80
N THR A 203 13.53 -1.71 6.79
CA THR A 203 12.10 -1.60 7.09
C THR A 203 11.28 -2.54 6.21
N GLY A 204 11.79 -2.83 5.01
CA GLY A 204 11.24 -3.80 4.10
C GLY A 204 11.31 -5.24 4.62
N ALA A 205 12.43 -5.67 5.21
CA ALA A 205 12.56 -7.02 5.76
C ALA A 205 11.59 -7.25 6.94
N TYR A 206 11.44 -6.27 7.83
CA TYR A 206 10.45 -6.34 8.91
C TYR A 206 9.00 -6.31 8.40
N GLY A 207 8.73 -5.55 7.33
CA GLY A 207 7.43 -5.55 6.67
C GLY A 207 7.06 -6.92 6.12
N LEU A 208 7.99 -7.58 5.44
CA LEU A 208 7.80 -8.94 4.94
C LEU A 208 7.61 -9.96 6.04
N GLN A 209 8.35 -9.84 7.16
CA GLN A 209 8.16 -10.72 8.33
C GLN A 209 6.75 -10.60 8.93
N GLY A 210 6.23 -9.37 9.05
CA GLY A 210 4.87 -9.14 9.54
C GLY A 210 3.81 -9.77 8.64
N VAL A 211 3.92 -9.60 7.32
CA VAL A 211 3.02 -10.24 6.35
C VAL A 211 3.15 -11.76 6.39
N ALA A 212 4.38 -12.27 6.40
CA ALA A 212 4.64 -13.69 6.46
C ALA A 212 4.12 -14.34 7.74
N GLY A 213 4.24 -13.63 8.88
CA GLY A 213 3.69 -14.06 10.17
C GLY A 213 2.16 -14.14 10.16
N GLU A 214 1.47 -13.13 9.62
CA GLU A 214 0.00 -13.14 9.51
C GLU A 214 -0.47 -14.23 8.53
N LEU A 215 0.25 -14.47 7.43
CA LEU A 215 -0.06 -15.57 6.51
C LEU A 215 0.18 -16.94 7.15
N ALA A 216 1.23 -17.09 7.97
CA ALA A 216 1.51 -18.33 8.69
C ALA A 216 0.41 -18.64 9.73
N ASN A 217 -0.10 -17.64 10.43
CA ASN A 217 -1.20 -17.79 11.41
C ASN A 217 -2.51 -18.28 10.77
N MET A 218 -2.66 -18.20 9.45
CA MET A 218 -3.85 -18.75 8.76
C MET A 218 -3.96 -20.28 8.83
N GLN A 219 -2.88 -21.02 9.12
CA GLN A 219 -2.94 -22.49 9.26
C GLN A 219 -3.72 -22.94 10.49
N ASP A 220 -3.72 -22.14 11.55
CA ASP A 220 -4.36 -22.50 12.82
C ASP A 220 -5.88 -22.29 12.80
N THR A 221 -6.43 -21.80 11.68
CA THR A 221 -7.86 -21.57 11.54
C THR A 221 -8.52 -22.68 10.73
N ASN A 222 -9.54 -23.34 11.27
CA ASN A 222 -10.36 -24.38 10.60
C ASN A 222 -11.08 -23.91 9.32
N ALA A 223 -10.75 -22.73 8.80
CA ALA A 223 -11.40 -22.09 7.65
C ALA A 223 -10.61 -22.27 6.33
N THR A 224 -9.49 -22.97 6.31
CA THR A 224 -8.60 -23.03 5.15
C THR A 224 -8.84 -24.29 4.31
N ASN A 225 -9.21 -24.06 3.05
CA ASN A 225 -9.17 -25.07 2.00
C ASN A 225 -7.71 -25.32 1.54
N ALA A 226 -7.48 -26.26 0.64
CA ALA A 226 -6.14 -26.61 0.12
C ALA A 226 -5.32 -25.41 -0.38
N PHE A 227 -5.96 -24.35 -0.88
CA PHE A 227 -5.31 -23.11 -1.32
C PHE A 227 -4.81 -22.27 -0.13
N GLY A 228 -5.63 -22.08 0.91
CA GLY A 228 -5.21 -21.39 2.13
C GLY A 228 -4.01 -22.06 2.81
N ASN A 229 -3.99 -23.39 2.85
CA ASN A 229 -2.86 -24.17 3.35
C ASN A 229 -1.58 -24.00 2.50
N ALA A 230 -1.71 -23.88 1.17
CA ALA A 230 -0.57 -23.61 0.29
C ALA A 230 -0.01 -22.20 0.52
N VAL A 231 -0.87 -21.20 0.68
CA VAL A 231 -0.50 -19.80 0.98
C VAL A 231 0.17 -19.70 2.36
N ALA A 232 -0.39 -20.35 3.37
CA ALA A 232 0.17 -20.38 4.72
C ALA A 232 1.56 -21.06 4.75
N LYS A 233 1.75 -22.14 4.00
CA LYS A 233 3.05 -22.82 3.86
C LYS A 233 4.10 -21.95 3.17
N GLN A 234 3.70 -21.13 2.19
CA GLN A 234 4.59 -20.15 1.58
C GLN A 234 4.89 -18.99 2.54
N GLY A 235 3.90 -18.54 3.31
CA GLY A 235 4.09 -17.57 4.39
C GLY A 235 5.11 -18.04 5.43
N GLN A 236 5.05 -19.30 5.86
CA GLN A 236 6.04 -19.88 6.77
C GLN A 236 7.45 -19.89 6.18
N LYS A 237 7.61 -20.24 4.90
CA LYS A 237 8.93 -20.18 4.25
C LYS A 237 9.48 -18.76 4.20
N LEU A 238 8.64 -17.77 3.87
CA LEU A 238 9.03 -16.36 3.87
C LEU A 238 9.38 -15.86 5.27
N ALA A 239 8.60 -16.27 6.28
CA ALA A 239 8.87 -15.95 7.68
C ALA A 239 10.20 -16.58 8.16
N GLN A 240 10.50 -17.80 7.75
CA GLN A 240 11.78 -18.47 8.06
C GLN A 240 12.96 -17.78 7.37
N MET A 241 12.82 -17.41 6.09
CA MET A 241 13.86 -16.63 5.38
C MET A 241 14.10 -15.26 6.04
N GLY A 242 13.04 -14.58 6.45
CA GLY A 242 13.13 -13.32 7.19
C GLY A 242 13.73 -13.50 8.60
N ALA A 243 13.35 -14.58 9.31
CA ALA A 243 13.92 -14.92 10.63
C ALA A 243 15.40 -15.31 10.54
N ASP A 244 15.80 -15.98 9.46
CA ASP A 244 17.21 -16.31 9.24
C ASP A 244 18.03 -15.06 8.88
N ALA A 245 17.50 -14.15 8.11
CA ALA A 245 18.09 -12.83 7.88
C ALA A 245 18.17 -12.00 9.20
N SER A 246 17.13 -12.02 10.02
CA SER A 246 17.11 -11.40 11.34
C SER A 246 18.08 -12.06 12.33
N LYS A 247 18.25 -13.39 12.28
CA LYS A 247 19.26 -14.10 13.11
C LYS A 247 20.70 -13.73 12.72
N ILE A 248 20.96 -13.45 11.46
CA ILE A 248 22.25 -12.93 10.99
C ILE A 248 22.44 -11.51 11.56
N ALA A 249 21.38 -10.69 11.60
CA ALA A 249 21.41 -9.35 12.19
C ALA A 249 21.43 -9.37 13.73
N THR A 250 20.90 -10.42 14.38
CA THR A 250 20.81 -10.57 15.85
C THR A 250 21.70 -11.68 16.40
N SER A 251 22.64 -12.24 15.59
CA SER A 251 23.63 -13.15 16.14
C SER A 251 24.36 -12.41 17.25
N THR A 252 24.14 -12.80 18.49
CA THR A 252 24.89 -12.36 19.66
C THR A 252 26.32 -12.89 19.57
N VAL A 253 27.08 -12.34 18.61
CA VAL A 253 28.51 -12.35 18.71
C VAL A 253 28.78 -11.38 19.85
N SER A 254 29.40 -11.85 20.92
CA SER A 254 29.97 -10.97 21.94
C SER A 254 31.07 -10.13 21.29
N ALA A 255 30.64 -9.03 20.67
CA ALA A 255 31.54 -8.07 20.05
C ALA A 255 31.82 -6.98 21.08
N ALA A 256 33.08 -6.64 21.25
CA ALA A 256 33.51 -5.57 22.16
C ALA A 256 32.85 -4.21 21.80
N VAL A 257 32.47 -4.03 20.55
CA VAL A 257 31.83 -2.80 20.04
C VAL A 257 30.68 -3.17 19.10
N THR A 258 29.54 -2.51 19.27
CA THR A 258 28.37 -2.64 18.37
C THR A 258 27.98 -1.27 17.84
N ALA A 259 27.85 -1.14 16.52
CA ALA A 259 27.36 0.08 15.86
C ALA A 259 26.00 -0.17 15.20
N TYR A 260 25.00 0.63 15.54
CA TYR A 260 23.67 0.64 14.94
C TYR A 260 23.55 1.86 14.03
N GLY A 261 23.61 1.65 12.72
CA GLY A 261 23.37 2.69 11.73
C GLY A 261 21.86 2.94 11.54
N SER A 262 21.49 4.20 11.35
CA SER A 262 20.15 4.63 10.94
C SER A 262 20.28 5.92 10.13
N GLY A 263 20.15 5.81 8.82
CA GLY A 263 20.33 6.93 7.90
C GLY A 263 21.73 7.55 8.00
N ASN A 264 21.80 8.84 8.30
CA ASN A 264 23.07 9.56 8.45
C ASN A 264 23.58 9.61 9.90
N ALA A 265 23.10 8.72 10.74
CA ALA A 265 23.52 8.62 12.15
C ALA A 265 23.90 7.18 12.52
N ALA A 266 24.72 7.01 13.54
CA ALA A 266 25.07 5.71 14.12
C ALA A 266 25.21 5.81 15.64
N GLN A 267 24.50 4.93 16.35
CA GLN A 267 24.67 4.73 17.79
C GLN A 267 25.74 3.66 18.01
N VAL A 268 26.76 3.94 18.82
CA VAL A 268 27.88 3.04 19.09
C VAL A 268 27.88 2.66 20.58
N TYR A 269 27.95 1.37 20.84
CA TYR A 269 27.92 0.77 22.18
C TYR A 269 29.19 0.00 22.40
N PHE A 270 29.80 0.17 23.59
CA PHE A 270 31.00 -0.52 24.00
C PHE A 270 30.72 -1.44 25.20
N ASP A 271 31.09 -2.70 25.07
CA ASP A 271 30.91 -3.70 26.15
C ASP A 271 32.06 -3.61 27.19
N LEU A 272 32.27 -2.40 27.73
CA LEU A 272 33.30 -2.15 28.76
C LEU A 272 32.69 -2.11 30.17
N PHE A 273 31.53 -1.48 30.32
CA PHE A 273 30.84 -1.28 31.61
C PHE A 273 29.35 -1.47 31.49
N PRO A 274 28.66 -1.91 32.55
CA PRO A 274 27.20 -2.05 32.58
C PRO A 274 26.45 -0.71 32.76
N ARG A 275 27.06 0.39 32.29
CA ARG A 275 26.55 1.77 32.35
C ARG A 275 27.05 2.56 31.17
N LYS A 276 26.49 3.76 30.97
CA LYS A 276 27.04 4.72 30.01
C LYS A 276 28.51 5.01 30.30
N ILE A 277 29.29 5.16 29.25
CA ILE A 277 30.76 5.36 29.30
C ILE A 277 31.06 6.85 29.10
N MET A 278 31.94 7.38 29.92
CA MET A 278 32.45 8.75 29.77
C MET A 278 33.50 8.83 28.65
N LEU A 279 33.58 9.97 27.99
CA LEU A 279 34.57 10.21 26.92
C LEU A 279 36.00 10.00 27.40
N SER A 280 36.32 10.39 28.64
CA SER A 280 37.64 10.16 29.27
C SER A 280 37.93 8.65 29.44
N GLU A 281 36.92 7.84 29.76
CA GLU A 281 37.08 6.39 29.87
C GLU A 281 37.25 5.73 28.50
N LEU A 282 36.53 6.24 27.48
CA LEU A 282 36.73 5.78 26.10
C LEU A 282 38.11 6.12 25.56
N ASP A 283 38.60 7.32 25.84
CA ASP A 283 39.95 7.72 25.44
C ASP A 283 41.03 6.90 26.17
N ALA A 284 40.80 6.54 27.43
CA ALA A 284 41.70 5.65 28.18
C ALA A 284 41.71 4.21 27.61
N ALA A 285 40.53 3.70 27.17
CA ALA A 285 40.41 2.36 26.59
C ALA A 285 40.85 2.30 25.11
N TYR A 286 40.54 3.34 24.35
CA TYR A 286 40.78 3.46 22.90
C TYR A 286 41.38 4.82 22.55
N PRO A 287 42.66 5.08 22.86
CA PRO A 287 43.28 6.38 22.71
C PRO A 287 43.21 6.93 21.29
N GLY A 288 42.67 8.15 21.14
CA GLY A 288 42.55 8.86 19.87
C GLY A 288 41.40 8.42 18.97
N MET A 289 40.61 7.41 19.34
CA MET A 289 39.47 6.94 18.53
C MET A 289 38.42 8.04 18.39
N VAL A 290 38.01 8.68 19.48
CA VAL A 290 37.00 9.75 19.45
C VAL A 290 37.49 10.93 18.62
N ASP A 291 38.79 11.30 18.77
CA ASP A 291 39.38 12.37 17.98
C ASP A 291 39.42 12.03 16.49
N ALA A 292 39.73 10.78 16.12
CA ALA A 292 39.73 10.34 14.73
C ALA A 292 38.31 10.43 14.12
N LEU A 293 37.27 10.06 14.88
CA LEU A 293 35.88 10.22 14.46
C LEU A 293 35.52 11.71 14.25
N VAL A 294 35.85 12.57 15.21
CA VAL A 294 35.55 14.01 15.15
C VAL A 294 36.28 14.70 14.00
N GLN A 295 37.53 14.29 13.69
CA GLN A 295 38.32 14.90 12.63
C GLN A 295 38.01 14.38 11.22
N HIS A 296 37.27 13.28 11.08
CA HIS A 296 36.91 12.76 9.77
C HIS A 296 35.98 13.73 9.03
N GLU A 297 36.25 14.00 7.74
CA GLU A 297 35.51 15.00 6.96
C GLU A 297 34.03 14.64 6.74
N GLY A 298 33.68 13.36 6.73
CA GLY A 298 32.34 12.84 6.59
C GLY A 298 31.53 12.83 7.89
N ILE A 299 32.14 13.15 9.03
CA ILE A 299 31.49 13.19 10.34
C ILE A 299 31.42 14.66 10.79
N GLY A 300 30.20 15.12 11.01
CA GLY A 300 29.94 16.51 11.38
C GLY A 300 29.92 16.74 12.89
N MET A 301 29.44 15.74 13.64
CA MET A 301 29.50 15.77 15.10
C MET A 301 29.50 14.36 15.70
N VAL A 302 30.09 14.25 16.88
CA VAL A 302 30.07 13.06 17.73
C VAL A 302 29.53 13.46 19.10
N LEU A 303 28.51 12.75 19.58
CA LEU A 303 27.95 12.96 20.91
C LEU A 303 28.46 11.86 21.85
N GLY A 304 28.66 12.22 23.10
CA GLY A 304 29.07 11.31 24.18
C GLY A 304 28.79 11.92 25.53
N TYR A 305 29.31 11.34 26.59
CA TYR A 305 29.10 11.79 27.96
C TYR A 305 30.37 12.34 28.57
N ALA A 306 30.29 13.54 29.13
CA ALA A 306 31.37 14.13 29.91
C ALA A 306 31.53 13.42 31.27
N ASP A 307 32.59 13.79 32.05
CA ASP A 307 32.89 13.16 33.35
C ASP A 307 31.80 13.39 34.42
N ASP A 308 30.98 14.39 34.24
CA ASP A 308 29.79 14.64 35.06
C ASP A 308 28.52 13.92 34.53
N MET A 309 28.66 13.05 33.56
CA MET A 309 27.59 12.34 32.84
C MET A 309 26.60 13.24 32.09
N THR A 310 26.94 14.50 31.86
CA THR A 310 26.16 15.34 30.94
C THR A 310 26.50 15.01 29.48
N ALA A 311 25.49 15.04 28.61
CA ALA A 311 25.72 14.81 27.18
C ALA A 311 26.40 16.03 26.54
N VAL A 312 27.44 15.76 25.76
CA VAL A 312 28.22 16.76 25.02
C VAL A 312 28.27 16.42 23.54
N VAL A 313 28.34 17.46 22.71
CA VAL A 313 28.55 17.38 21.28
C VAL A 313 29.94 17.85 20.96
N LEU A 314 30.68 17.02 20.26
CA LEU A 314 32.04 17.30 19.79
C LEU A 314 32.03 17.58 18.30
N GLY A 315 32.63 18.65 17.85
CA GLY A 315 32.88 19.00 16.47
C GLY A 315 34.35 19.31 16.25
N LYS A 316 34.77 19.45 15.01
CA LYS A 316 36.19 19.64 14.63
C LYS A 316 36.86 20.82 15.32
N GLN A 317 36.15 21.91 15.56
CA GLN A 317 36.72 23.17 16.07
C GLN A 317 36.02 23.63 17.34
N GLY A 318 35.22 22.79 17.99
CA GLY A 318 34.55 23.16 19.22
C GLY A 318 33.63 22.09 19.78
N ARG A 319 33.03 22.40 20.91
CA ARG A 319 32.12 21.52 21.63
C ARG A 319 30.95 22.27 22.24
N ARG A 320 29.83 21.59 22.46
CA ARG A 320 28.66 22.09 23.16
C ARG A 320 28.22 21.11 24.24
N ASN A 321 27.98 21.60 25.46
CA ASN A 321 27.30 20.82 26.47
C ASN A 321 25.79 20.99 26.29
N LEU A 322 25.03 19.88 26.15
CA LEU A 322 23.60 19.89 25.88
C LEU A 322 22.72 20.23 27.11
N HIS A 323 23.29 20.14 28.32
CA HIS A 323 22.59 20.41 29.58
C HIS A 323 22.85 21.84 30.07
N THR A 324 24.09 22.30 30.05
CA THR A 324 24.42 23.65 30.49
C THR A 324 24.24 24.70 29.40
N GLY A 325 24.28 24.28 28.12
CA GLY A 325 24.30 25.18 26.97
C GLY A 325 25.66 25.80 26.68
N GLU A 326 26.70 25.49 27.46
CA GLU A 326 28.07 26.00 27.26
C GLU A 326 28.61 25.59 25.89
N VAL A 327 29.21 26.54 25.18
CA VAL A 327 29.90 26.33 23.89
C VAL A 327 31.34 26.80 24.03
N VAL A 328 32.26 25.94 23.61
CA VAL A 328 33.70 26.25 23.53
C VAL A 328 34.16 26.05 22.08
N GLY A 329 34.70 27.09 21.48
CA GLY A 329 35.01 27.11 20.05
C GLY A 329 33.79 27.27 19.17
N ASP A 330 33.81 26.69 17.97
CA ASP A 330 32.68 26.72 17.05
C ASP A 330 31.56 25.78 17.52
N ASP A 331 30.29 26.23 17.43
CA ASP A 331 29.17 25.40 17.82
C ASP A 331 28.90 24.26 16.80
N PRO A 332 29.12 22.99 17.18
CA PRO A 332 28.96 21.86 16.25
C PRO A 332 27.50 21.63 15.83
N VAL A 333 26.53 22.22 16.53
CA VAL A 333 25.09 22.11 16.21
C VAL A 333 24.69 23.12 15.13
N ALA A 334 25.40 24.23 14.99
CA ALA A 334 25.04 25.34 14.10
C ALA A 334 24.82 24.91 12.63
N PRO A 335 25.63 24.03 12.00
CA PRO A 335 25.41 23.57 10.62
C PRO A 335 24.08 22.81 10.42
N TYR A 336 23.50 22.26 11.49
CA TYR A 336 22.23 21.50 11.47
C TYR A 336 21.02 22.35 11.81
N ALA A 337 21.22 23.66 12.03
CA ALA A 337 20.18 24.61 12.36
C ALA A 337 20.21 25.81 11.39
N PRO A 338 19.95 25.61 10.07
CA PRO A 338 19.95 26.70 9.11
C PRO A 338 18.84 27.70 9.44
N ALA A 339 19.18 28.99 9.34
CA ALA A 339 18.24 30.07 9.66
C ALA A 339 17.11 30.25 8.62
N GLN A 340 17.28 29.72 7.42
CA GLN A 340 16.36 29.87 6.28
C GLN A 340 16.24 28.57 5.49
N GLY A 341 15.20 28.48 4.67
CA GLY A 341 14.92 27.31 3.84
C GLY A 341 13.90 26.37 4.49
N ILE A 342 13.62 25.27 3.80
CA ILE A 342 12.65 24.25 4.23
C ILE A 342 13.11 23.59 5.54
N ALA A 343 14.42 23.33 5.67
CA ALA A 343 15.04 22.73 6.85
C ALA A 343 15.34 23.76 7.99
N ALA A 344 14.80 24.98 7.91
CA ALA A 344 15.07 26.02 8.91
C ALA A 344 14.63 25.56 10.31
N ALA A 345 15.54 25.71 11.27
CA ALA A 345 15.29 25.38 12.67
C ALA A 345 16.16 26.21 13.59
N SER A 346 15.68 26.44 14.81
CA SER A 346 16.52 27.08 15.82
C SER A 346 17.54 26.10 16.40
N ILE A 347 18.66 26.63 16.86
CA ILE A 347 19.69 25.84 17.58
C ILE A 347 19.05 25.18 18.82
N GLU A 348 18.17 25.89 19.52
CA GLU A 348 17.49 25.40 20.72
C GLU A 348 16.63 24.15 20.40
N LYS A 349 15.93 24.15 19.26
CA LYS A 349 15.15 22.97 18.80
C LYS A 349 16.09 21.79 18.56
N ARG A 350 17.22 21.98 17.87
CA ARG A 350 18.21 20.92 17.60
C ARG A 350 18.87 20.43 18.89
N VAL A 351 19.27 21.32 19.77
CA VAL A 351 19.82 20.95 21.09
C VAL A 351 18.82 20.12 21.87
N TRP A 352 17.55 20.53 21.89
CA TRP A 352 16.48 19.77 22.55
C TRP A 352 16.33 18.36 21.96
N GLN A 353 16.35 18.22 20.62
CA GLN A 353 16.26 16.93 19.92
C GLN A 353 17.44 16.02 20.28
N LEU A 354 18.67 16.54 20.21
CA LEU A 354 19.89 15.79 20.55
C LEU A 354 19.90 15.36 22.02
N LYS A 355 19.60 16.30 22.93
CA LYS A 355 19.52 16.01 24.36
C LYS A 355 18.51 14.92 24.65
N ARG A 356 17.30 15.02 24.08
CA ARG A 356 16.24 14.03 24.27
C ARG A 356 16.68 12.62 23.91
N VAL A 357 17.44 12.45 22.79
CA VAL A 357 17.95 11.13 22.38
C VAL A 357 19.02 10.64 23.35
N MET A 358 19.98 11.50 23.73
CA MET A 358 21.05 11.13 24.66
C MET A 358 20.54 10.84 26.09
N ASP A 359 19.42 11.42 26.49
CA ASP A 359 18.79 11.15 27.79
C ASP A 359 18.08 9.78 27.86
N PHE A 360 17.86 9.08 26.74
CA PHE A 360 17.27 7.75 26.79
C PHE A 360 18.24 6.74 27.44
N PRO A 361 17.75 5.86 28.32
CA PRO A 361 18.57 4.78 28.92
C PRO A 361 19.23 3.90 27.86
N SER A 362 18.56 3.69 26.73
CA SER A 362 19.03 2.88 25.60
C SER A 362 19.89 3.62 24.58
N ALA A 363 20.15 4.92 24.73
CA ALA A 363 21.07 5.63 23.83
C ALA A 363 22.45 5.00 23.83
N GLY A 364 23.20 5.11 22.73
CA GLY A 364 24.60 4.64 22.63
C GLY A 364 25.54 5.39 23.58
N ASP A 365 26.71 4.84 23.77
CA ASP A 365 27.82 5.53 24.46
C ASP A 365 28.35 6.67 23.61
N LEU A 366 28.37 6.45 22.27
CA LEU A 366 28.56 7.51 21.28
C LEU A 366 27.41 7.55 20.31
N TRP A 367 27.09 8.74 19.83
CA TRP A 367 26.20 8.95 18.70
C TRP A 367 26.93 9.77 17.62
N VAL A 368 27.20 9.15 16.49
CA VAL A 368 27.91 9.74 15.35
C VAL A 368 26.91 10.23 14.34
N ILE A 369 27.04 11.48 13.89
CA ILE A 369 26.16 12.09 12.87
C ILE A 369 27.03 12.62 11.73
N SER A 370 26.65 12.32 10.49
CA SER A 370 27.43 12.74 9.33
C SER A 370 27.38 14.25 9.08
N THR A 371 28.36 14.74 8.33
CA THR A 371 28.45 16.14 7.90
C THR A 371 27.25 16.55 7.04
N VAL A 372 26.78 17.78 7.23
CA VAL A 372 25.91 18.48 6.27
C VAL A 372 26.82 19.19 5.28
N TYR A 373 26.73 18.81 4.01
CA TYR A 373 27.51 19.41 2.94
C TYR A 373 26.93 20.76 2.48
N PRO A 374 27.74 21.60 1.77
CA PRO A 374 27.26 22.92 1.35
C PRO A 374 26.02 22.93 0.45
N ASP A 375 25.75 21.82 -0.24
CA ASP A 375 24.57 21.61 -1.07
C ASP A 375 23.34 21.13 -0.26
N GLY A 376 23.44 21.01 1.07
CA GLY A 376 22.40 20.51 1.95
C GLY A 376 22.31 18.98 2.02
N SER A 377 23.12 18.26 1.23
CA SER A 377 23.16 16.79 1.29
C SER A 377 23.84 16.29 2.56
N VAL A 378 23.59 15.03 2.91
CA VAL A 378 24.24 14.32 4.01
C VAL A 378 24.76 12.96 3.50
N ALA A 379 25.76 12.38 4.14
CA ALA A 379 26.19 11.02 3.83
C ALA A 379 25.45 10.02 4.73
N ALA A 380 24.71 9.10 4.14
CA ALA A 380 24.16 7.99 4.91
C ALA A 380 25.29 7.09 5.43
N LEU A 381 25.18 6.64 6.67
CA LEU A 381 26.12 5.69 7.30
C LEU A 381 25.73 4.24 7.01
N GLU A 382 24.67 4.05 6.26
CA GLU A 382 24.18 2.80 5.68
C GLU A 382 23.99 2.96 4.16
N GLU A 383 23.73 1.86 3.45
CA GLU A 383 23.66 1.88 1.98
C GLU A 383 22.28 2.34 1.46
N LEU A 384 21.89 3.57 1.83
CA LEU A 384 20.65 4.27 1.41
C LEU A 384 20.99 5.69 0.95
N ILE A 385 20.53 6.12 -0.22
CA ILE A 385 20.77 7.49 -0.75
C ILE A 385 19.70 8.50 -0.33
N GLY A 386 18.44 8.07 -0.11
CA GLY A 386 17.48 8.79 0.69
C GLY A 386 17.55 8.27 2.11
N ASN A 387 17.62 9.13 3.12
CA ASN A 387 17.86 8.67 4.47
C ASN A 387 17.23 9.58 5.53
N HIS A 388 17.03 9.03 6.72
CA HIS A 388 16.53 9.71 7.92
C HIS A 388 17.09 9.00 9.17
N GLY A 389 16.89 9.56 10.34
CA GLY A 389 17.34 8.99 11.63
C GLY A 389 18.38 9.83 12.36
N GLY A 390 18.93 10.84 11.70
CA GLY A 390 19.86 11.80 12.30
C GLY A 390 19.38 13.24 12.15
N LEU A 391 20.30 14.15 11.88
CA LEU A 391 20.04 15.57 11.62
C LEU A 391 20.71 16.02 10.32
N GLY A 392 20.25 17.12 9.79
CA GLY A 392 20.73 17.72 8.55
C GLY A 392 19.83 17.42 7.36
N GLY A 393 19.74 18.37 6.42
CA GLY A 393 18.74 18.34 5.35
C GLY A 393 17.32 18.39 5.89
N GLU A 394 16.38 17.77 5.16
CA GLU A 394 14.94 17.86 5.41
C GLU A 394 14.38 16.66 6.21
N GLN A 395 15.22 15.78 6.74
CA GLN A 395 14.77 14.53 7.37
C GLN A 395 13.95 14.73 8.66
N THR A 396 14.04 15.90 9.30
CA THR A 396 13.26 16.22 10.49
C THR A 396 12.01 17.05 10.20
N ASP A 397 11.74 17.33 8.91
CA ASP A 397 10.65 18.19 8.48
C ASP A 397 9.45 17.34 8.07
N ALA A 398 8.69 16.91 9.07
CA ALA A 398 7.45 16.20 8.87
C ALA A 398 6.31 17.17 8.51
N PHE A 399 5.28 16.68 7.82
CA PHE A 399 4.08 17.44 7.53
C PHE A 399 2.86 16.87 8.26
N LEU A 400 1.90 17.76 8.54
CA LEU A 400 0.58 17.43 9.03
C LEU A 400 -0.46 18.13 8.15
N PHE A 401 -1.21 17.35 7.39
CA PHE A 401 -2.34 17.83 6.57
C PHE A 401 -3.65 17.46 7.26
N HIS A 402 -4.43 18.44 7.63
CA HIS A 402 -5.58 18.28 8.52
C HIS A 402 -6.79 19.11 8.03
N PRO A 403 -8.02 18.84 8.52
CA PRO A 403 -9.19 19.68 8.29
C PRO A 403 -8.95 21.15 8.72
N SER A 404 -9.54 22.08 7.99
CA SER A 404 -9.33 23.53 8.25
C SER A 404 -9.88 24.03 9.57
N ASP A 405 -10.78 23.28 10.18
CA ASP A 405 -11.38 23.55 11.50
C ASP A 405 -10.60 22.91 12.67
N MET A 406 -9.53 22.18 12.37
CA MET A 406 -8.64 21.62 13.37
C MET A 406 -7.47 22.56 13.65
N GLU A 407 -7.22 22.85 14.92
CA GLU A 407 -6.04 23.61 15.35
C GLU A 407 -4.81 22.71 15.42
N ALA A 408 -3.73 23.14 14.80
CA ALA A 408 -2.46 22.43 14.79
C ALA A 408 -1.30 23.41 15.07
N PRO A 409 -0.96 23.62 16.35
CA PRO A 409 0.19 24.44 16.73
C PRO A 409 1.52 23.79 16.32
N ASP A 410 2.60 24.57 16.38
CA ASP A 410 3.96 24.08 16.12
C ASP A 410 4.31 22.90 17.02
N THR A 411 4.95 21.89 16.43
CA THR A 411 5.32 20.66 17.09
C THR A 411 6.83 20.47 17.15
N ARG A 412 7.31 19.76 18.16
CA ARG A 412 8.71 19.36 18.30
C ARG A 412 8.93 17.88 18.03
N ASN A 413 7.93 17.07 18.32
CA ASN A 413 8.00 15.60 18.17
C ASN A 413 6.60 14.96 18.07
N ALA A 414 6.57 13.64 17.94
CA ALA A 414 5.34 12.85 17.80
C ALA A 414 4.38 12.95 19.01
N THR A 415 4.89 13.26 20.22
CA THR A 415 4.03 13.43 21.41
C THR A 415 3.12 14.64 21.27
N ASP A 416 3.63 15.74 20.70
CA ASP A 416 2.83 16.95 20.46
C ASP A 416 1.75 16.65 19.42
N VAL A 417 2.09 15.92 18.36
CA VAL A 417 1.14 15.47 17.34
C VAL A 417 0.04 14.59 17.96
N PHE A 418 0.42 13.68 18.88
CA PHE A 418 -0.56 12.86 19.60
C PHE A 418 -1.58 13.74 20.35
N HIS A 419 -1.12 14.77 21.06
CA HIS A 419 -2.02 15.65 21.80
C HIS A 419 -2.96 16.45 20.87
N ILE A 420 -2.47 16.88 19.70
CA ILE A 420 -3.30 17.53 18.68
C ILE A 420 -4.39 16.59 18.20
N LEU A 421 -4.02 15.35 17.82
CA LEU A 421 -4.95 14.35 17.33
C LEU A 421 -5.96 13.91 18.40
N ASP A 422 -5.51 13.74 19.65
CA ASP A 422 -6.38 13.34 20.75
C ASP A 422 -7.40 14.42 21.10
N SER A 423 -6.99 15.68 21.09
CA SER A 423 -7.89 16.82 21.29
C SER A 423 -8.95 16.88 20.20
N HIS A 424 -8.58 16.67 18.93
CA HIS A 424 -9.51 16.66 17.81
C HIS A 424 -10.47 15.44 17.87
N ARG A 425 -9.97 14.28 18.23
CA ARG A 425 -10.78 13.05 18.39
C ARG A 425 -11.90 13.23 19.42
N ASN A 426 -11.64 13.97 20.47
CA ASN A 426 -12.58 14.21 21.56
C ASN A 426 -13.50 15.43 21.32
N ALA A 427 -13.35 16.14 20.19
CA ALA A 427 -14.22 17.24 19.82
C ALA A 427 -15.64 16.76 19.46
N PRO A 428 -16.70 17.58 19.65
CA PRO A 428 -18.06 17.21 19.27
C PRO A 428 -18.18 16.93 17.77
N ILE A 429 -18.86 15.83 17.40
CA ILE A 429 -19.11 15.47 16.01
C ILE A 429 -20.19 16.40 15.43
N LEU A 430 -19.84 17.17 14.40
CA LEU A 430 -20.81 17.95 13.63
C LEU A 430 -21.55 17.05 12.66
N GLU A 431 -22.89 17.02 12.75
CA GLU A 431 -23.72 16.25 11.81
C GLU A 431 -23.56 16.79 10.38
N LYS A 432 -23.17 15.91 9.46
CA LYS A 432 -23.12 16.23 8.02
C LYS A 432 -24.50 15.97 7.37
N PRO A 433 -24.98 16.86 6.50
CA PRO A 433 -26.27 16.68 5.85
C PRO A 433 -26.26 15.44 4.93
N THR A 434 -27.31 14.62 5.04
CA THR A 434 -27.51 13.43 4.20
C THR A 434 -27.82 13.85 2.75
N PRO A 435 -27.14 13.29 1.72
CA PRO A 435 -27.46 13.62 0.35
C PRO A 435 -28.89 13.18 -0.04
N ALA A 436 -29.64 14.07 -0.67
CA ALA A 436 -30.97 13.78 -1.16
C ALA A 436 -30.96 12.70 -2.25
N GLN A 437 -31.81 11.68 -2.13
CA GLN A 437 -31.99 10.65 -3.16
C GLN A 437 -32.82 11.18 -4.33
N PRO A 438 -32.49 10.83 -5.58
CA PRO A 438 -33.29 11.26 -6.74
C PRO A 438 -34.67 10.59 -6.75
N THR A 439 -35.71 11.39 -6.98
CA THR A 439 -37.13 10.98 -6.97
C THR A 439 -37.59 10.36 -8.28
N VAL A 440 -36.74 10.18 -9.29
CA VAL A 440 -37.13 9.70 -10.64
C VAL A 440 -36.68 8.25 -10.85
N SER A 441 -37.53 7.44 -11.47
CA SER A 441 -37.22 6.04 -11.82
C SER A 441 -36.01 5.93 -12.74
N ASP A 442 -35.11 5.02 -12.43
CA ASP A 442 -33.91 4.71 -13.23
C ASP A 442 -34.23 4.24 -14.66
N TRP A 443 -35.47 3.83 -14.89
CA TRP A 443 -36.02 3.36 -16.18
C TRP A 443 -36.82 4.43 -16.93
N ALA A 444 -36.89 5.63 -16.40
CA ALA A 444 -37.60 6.72 -17.11
C ALA A 444 -36.87 7.02 -18.43
N PRO A 445 -37.60 7.19 -19.55
CA PRO A 445 -36.99 7.43 -20.85
C PRO A 445 -35.99 8.59 -20.89
N GLY A 446 -36.28 9.66 -20.15
CA GLY A 446 -35.33 10.81 -20.01
C GLY A 446 -34.04 10.43 -19.34
N VAL A 447 -34.05 9.58 -18.29
CA VAL A 447 -32.85 9.10 -17.60
C VAL A 447 -32.03 8.17 -18.49
N LEU A 448 -32.68 7.28 -19.24
CA LEU A 448 -32.02 6.36 -20.18
C LEU A 448 -31.29 7.13 -21.29
N ILE A 449 -32.00 8.07 -21.94
CA ILE A 449 -31.46 8.87 -23.05
C ILE A 449 -30.33 9.78 -22.56
N GLU A 450 -30.52 10.47 -21.44
CA GLU A 450 -29.50 11.33 -20.84
C GLU A 450 -28.26 10.52 -20.43
N GLY A 451 -28.44 9.32 -19.88
CA GLY A 451 -27.36 8.40 -19.57
C GLY A 451 -26.51 8.06 -20.81
N ILE A 452 -27.16 7.73 -21.94
CA ILE A 452 -26.48 7.41 -23.20
C ILE A 452 -25.71 8.64 -23.73
N ARG A 453 -26.28 9.85 -23.63
CA ARG A 453 -25.62 11.10 -24.05
C ARG A 453 -24.33 11.41 -23.27
N ARG A 454 -24.20 10.93 -22.03
CA ARG A 454 -23.02 11.12 -21.19
C ARG A 454 -21.87 10.18 -21.56
N PHE A 455 -21.52 10.14 -22.84
CA PHE A 455 -20.50 9.25 -23.38
C PHE A 455 -19.14 9.42 -22.69
N ASN A 456 -18.77 10.64 -22.37
CA ASN A 456 -17.53 10.97 -21.64
C ASN A 456 -17.50 10.41 -20.19
N VAL A 457 -18.64 10.03 -19.64
CA VAL A 457 -18.77 9.44 -18.29
C VAL A 457 -18.80 7.92 -18.36
N TRP A 458 -19.66 7.35 -19.22
CA TRP A 458 -19.85 5.91 -19.21
C TRP A 458 -18.79 5.12 -20.00
N LEU A 459 -18.14 5.72 -21.02
CA LEU A 459 -17.09 5.03 -21.78
C LEU A 459 -15.87 4.70 -20.91
N PRO A 460 -15.29 5.63 -20.12
CA PRO A 460 -14.22 5.30 -19.20
C PRO A 460 -14.61 4.21 -18.17
N ARG A 461 -15.87 4.22 -17.72
CA ARG A 461 -16.39 3.18 -16.83
C ARG A 461 -16.49 1.82 -17.52
N ALA A 462 -16.90 1.77 -18.78
CA ALA A 462 -16.92 0.54 -19.56
C ALA A 462 -15.52 -0.04 -19.76
N LEU A 463 -14.54 0.81 -20.08
CA LEU A 463 -13.13 0.41 -20.18
C LEU A 463 -12.59 -0.08 -18.82
N GLY A 464 -12.95 0.58 -17.73
CA GLY A 464 -12.64 0.12 -16.38
C GLY A 464 -13.27 -1.25 -16.06
N CYS A 465 -14.50 -1.50 -16.53
CA CYS A 465 -15.14 -2.80 -16.36
C CYS A 465 -14.45 -3.92 -17.16
N ILE A 466 -13.93 -3.63 -18.37
CA ILE A 466 -13.08 -4.56 -19.13
C ILE A 466 -11.79 -4.87 -18.37
N ALA A 467 -11.20 -3.85 -17.75
CA ALA A 467 -10.01 -3.99 -16.92
C ALA A 467 -10.27 -4.60 -15.53
N LEU A 468 -11.49 -5.08 -15.28
CA LEU A 468 -11.94 -5.63 -13.99
C LEU A 468 -11.76 -4.63 -12.83
N ASP A 469 -11.89 -3.33 -13.08
CA ASP A 469 -11.82 -2.30 -12.03
C ASP A 469 -13.09 -2.28 -11.20
N ARG A 470 -12.96 -2.66 -9.93
CA ARG A 470 -14.07 -2.68 -8.98
C ARG A 470 -14.69 -1.30 -8.76
N ASN A 471 -13.91 -0.23 -8.83
CA ASN A 471 -14.44 1.13 -8.68
C ASN A 471 -15.34 1.50 -9.85
N ALA A 472 -14.98 1.08 -11.07
CA ALA A 472 -15.84 1.27 -12.24
C ALA A 472 -17.19 0.57 -12.04
N TYR A 473 -17.20 -0.69 -11.58
CA TYR A 473 -18.46 -1.40 -11.26
C TYR A 473 -19.25 -0.72 -10.16
N GLN A 474 -18.61 -0.21 -9.12
CA GLN A 474 -19.31 0.51 -8.04
C GLN A 474 -19.99 1.78 -8.55
N GLN A 475 -19.29 2.55 -9.39
CA GLN A 475 -19.85 3.75 -10.01
C GLN A 475 -21.02 3.41 -10.95
N VAL A 476 -20.89 2.36 -11.75
CA VAL A 476 -21.95 1.89 -12.65
C VAL A 476 -23.19 1.46 -11.87
N VAL A 477 -23.03 0.68 -10.82
CA VAL A 477 -24.13 0.18 -10.00
C VAL A 477 -24.86 1.31 -9.25
N ALA A 478 -24.13 2.30 -8.77
CA ALA A 478 -24.66 3.40 -7.96
C ALA A 478 -25.33 4.50 -8.79
N ASP A 479 -24.88 4.76 -10.01
CA ASP A 479 -25.33 5.88 -10.83
C ASP A 479 -26.60 5.53 -11.66
N PRO A 480 -27.76 6.18 -11.41
CA PRO A 480 -29.01 5.96 -12.16
C PRO A 480 -28.88 6.11 -13.67
N TYR A 481 -28.06 7.04 -14.13
CA TYR A 481 -27.83 7.31 -15.55
C TYR A 481 -27.08 6.19 -16.27
N MET A 482 -26.54 5.19 -15.57
CA MET A 482 -25.86 4.05 -16.19
C MET A 482 -26.81 2.97 -16.72
N THR A 483 -28.12 3.08 -16.47
CA THR A 483 -29.12 2.10 -16.98
C THR A 483 -29.22 2.16 -18.51
N GLY A 484 -29.26 3.36 -19.10
CA GLY A 484 -29.27 3.53 -20.55
C GLY A 484 -28.02 3.01 -21.25
N PRO A 485 -26.81 3.42 -20.84
CA PRO A 485 -25.56 2.84 -21.33
C PRO A 485 -25.48 1.31 -21.16
N ALA A 486 -25.91 0.75 -20.04
CA ALA A 486 -25.92 -0.70 -19.82
C ALA A 486 -26.78 -1.43 -20.87
N LEU A 487 -27.96 -0.89 -21.18
CA LEU A 487 -28.83 -1.43 -22.22
C LEU A 487 -28.16 -1.32 -23.61
N LEU A 488 -27.58 -0.18 -23.93
CA LEU A 488 -26.88 0.06 -25.19
C LEU A 488 -25.68 -0.90 -25.36
N ILE A 489 -24.84 -1.02 -24.34
CA ILE A 489 -23.66 -1.89 -24.34
C ILE A 489 -24.09 -3.35 -24.51
N ALA A 490 -25.04 -3.83 -23.71
CA ALA A 490 -25.53 -5.20 -23.81
C ALA A 490 -26.05 -5.52 -25.21
N THR A 491 -26.82 -4.61 -25.81
CA THR A 491 -27.38 -4.79 -27.16
C THR A 491 -26.28 -4.81 -28.22
N LEU A 492 -25.45 -3.77 -28.28
CA LEU A 492 -24.42 -3.63 -29.32
C LEU A 492 -23.36 -4.73 -29.25
N LEU A 493 -22.94 -5.13 -28.05
CA LEU A 493 -21.90 -6.13 -27.91
C LEU A 493 -22.40 -7.56 -28.09
N THR A 494 -23.67 -7.82 -27.76
CA THR A 494 -24.34 -9.07 -28.16
C THR A 494 -24.41 -9.19 -29.69
N MET A 495 -24.77 -8.10 -30.39
CA MET A 495 -24.74 -8.06 -31.85
C MET A 495 -23.34 -8.32 -32.41
N LEU A 496 -22.33 -7.65 -31.88
CA LEU A 496 -20.94 -7.82 -32.31
C LEU A 496 -20.47 -9.26 -32.11
N TYR A 497 -20.73 -9.82 -30.94
CA TYR A 497 -20.37 -11.21 -30.64
C TYR A 497 -21.04 -12.19 -31.60
N SER A 498 -22.33 -12.03 -31.83
CA SER A 498 -23.10 -12.85 -32.77
C SER A 498 -22.57 -12.72 -34.22
N ALA A 499 -22.25 -11.49 -34.66
CA ALA A 499 -21.69 -11.24 -35.98
C ALA A 499 -20.35 -11.93 -36.21
N VAL A 500 -19.45 -11.89 -35.19
CA VAL A 500 -18.11 -12.49 -35.28
C VAL A 500 -18.13 -14.00 -35.18
N THR A 501 -18.98 -14.57 -34.32
CA THR A 501 -19.03 -16.02 -34.09
C THR A 501 -19.86 -16.77 -35.12
N ASN A 502 -20.97 -16.19 -35.56
CA ASN A 502 -21.93 -16.82 -36.48
C ASN A 502 -21.79 -16.31 -37.93
N ARG A 503 -20.80 -15.47 -38.23
CA ARG A 503 -20.52 -14.86 -39.54
C ARG A 503 -21.72 -14.12 -40.15
N GLY A 504 -22.57 -13.53 -39.29
CA GLY A 504 -23.68 -12.70 -39.74
C GLY A 504 -24.56 -12.20 -38.59
N VAL A 505 -25.37 -11.17 -38.84
CA VAL A 505 -26.37 -10.66 -37.89
C VAL A 505 -27.75 -11.10 -38.37
N ASN A 506 -28.44 -11.88 -37.56
CA ASN A 506 -29.84 -12.25 -37.77
C ASN A 506 -30.67 -11.55 -36.68
N LEU A 507 -31.70 -10.79 -37.10
CA LEU A 507 -32.56 -10.04 -36.20
C LEU A 507 -33.29 -10.96 -35.18
N VAL A 508 -33.75 -12.13 -35.66
CA VAL A 508 -34.41 -13.12 -34.80
C VAL A 508 -33.49 -13.62 -33.71
N GLN A 509 -32.24 -13.94 -34.07
CA GLN A 509 -31.24 -14.38 -33.13
C GLN A 509 -30.89 -13.27 -32.13
N LEU A 510 -30.77 -12.03 -32.58
CA LEU A 510 -30.55 -10.88 -31.69
C LEU A 510 -31.66 -10.73 -30.66
N VAL A 511 -32.92 -10.81 -31.08
CA VAL A 511 -34.10 -10.73 -30.18
C VAL A 511 -34.08 -11.88 -29.17
N ASN A 512 -33.76 -13.08 -29.63
CA ASN A 512 -33.60 -14.26 -28.78
C ASN A 512 -32.47 -14.09 -27.76
N ASP A 513 -31.30 -13.65 -28.20
CA ASP A 513 -30.14 -13.45 -27.34
C ASP A 513 -30.39 -12.35 -26.28
N LEU A 514 -31.05 -11.27 -26.66
CA LEU A 514 -31.49 -10.23 -25.73
C LEU A 514 -32.51 -10.74 -24.73
N PHE A 515 -33.49 -11.52 -25.20
CA PHE A 515 -34.47 -12.15 -24.31
C PHE A 515 -33.80 -13.01 -23.24
N PHE A 516 -32.90 -13.92 -23.66
CA PHE A 516 -32.15 -14.76 -22.71
C PHE A 516 -31.19 -13.95 -21.82
N TYR A 517 -30.64 -12.85 -22.32
CA TYR A 517 -29.89 -11.93 -21.49
C TYR A 517 -30.74 -11.35 -20.34
N PHE A 518 -31.96 -10.85 -20.64
CA PHE A 518 -32.87 -10.35 -19.61
C PHE A 518 -33.31 -11.44 -18.63
N VAL A 519 -33.59 -12.65 -19.13
CA VAL A 519 -33.90 -13.82 -18.29
C VAL A 519 -32.72 -14.12 -17.37
N GLY A 520 -31.50 -14.12 -17.90
CA GLY A 520 -30.26 -14.31 -17.12
C GLY A 520 -30.11 -13.27 -16.01
N VAL A 521 -30.35 -11.99 -16.32
CA VAL A 521 -30.30 -10.91 -15.32
C VAL A 521 -31.34 -11.13 -14.22
N ALA A 522 -32.60 -11.53 -14.61
CA ALA A 522 -33.65 -11.78 -13.65
C ALA A 522 -33.32 -12.96 -12.72
N VAL A 523 -32.78 -14.05 -13.28
CA VAL A 523 -32.34 -15.22 -12.49
C VAL A 523 -31.22 -14.88 -11.54
N VAL A 524 -30.19 -14.16 -12.01
CA VAL A 524 -29.08 -13.70 -11.17
C VAL A 524 -29.58 -12.80 -10.05
N PHE A 525 -30.49 -11.88 -10.37
CA PHE A 525 -31.10 -11.02 -9.38
C PHE A 525 -31.88 -11.83 -8.34
N ALA A 526 -32.74 -12.74 -8.77
CA ALA A 526 -33.57 -13.55 -7.87
C ALA A 526 -32.71 -14.42 -6.96
N ALA A 527 -31.72 -15.12 -7.51
CA ALA A 527 -30.77 -15.94 -6.74
C ALA A 527 -29.95 -15.07 -5.76
N GLY A 528 -29.45 -13.93 -6.23
CA GLY A 528 -28.69 -13.00 -5.41
C GLY A 528 -29.53 -12.42 -4.26
N TRP A 529 -30.78 -12.06 -4.53
CA TRP A 529 -31.70 -11.56 -3.51
C TRP A 529 -32.07 -12.64 -2.48
N VAL A 530 -32.33 -13.87 -2.92
CA VAL A 530 -32.62 -15.00 -2.00
C VAL A 530 -31.42 -15.25 -1.07
N LEU A 531 -30.21 -15.24 -1.59
CA LEU A 531 -28.99 -15.54 -0.82
C LEU A 531 -28.57 -14.40 0.11
N THR A 532 -28.86 -13.15 -0.26
CA THR A 532 -28.26 -11.98 0.44
C THR A 532 -29.29 -11.05 1.06
N ARG A 533 -30.55 -11.11 0.58
CA ARG A 533 -31.60 -10.11 0.85
C ARG A 533 -31.17 -8.67 0.49
N ARG A 534 -30.19 -8.53 -0.41
CA ARG A 534 -29.60 -7.25 -0.84
C ARG A 534 -29.56 -7.18 -2.37
N GLY A 535 -29.38 -5.95 -2.89
CA GLY A 535 -29.36 -5.69 -4.32
C GLY A 535 -30.75 -5.33 -4.87
N SER A 536 -30.78 -4.87 -6.12
CA SER A 536 -32.01 -4.61 -6.87
C SER A 536 -31.84 -5.10 -8.30
N PHE A 537 -32.94 -5.33 -9.01
CA PHE A 537 -32.91 -5.72 -10.41
C PHE A 537 -32.10 -4.71 -11.26
N THR A 538 -32.35 -3.42 -11.09
CA THR A 538 -31.68 -2.37 -11.85
C THR A 538 -30.16 -2.34 -11.60
N ARG A 539 -29.71 -2.54 -10.36
CA ARG A 539 -28.28 -2.64 -10.04
C ARG A 539 -27.63 -3.86 -10.69
N THR A 540 -28.32 -4.99 -10.65
CA THR A 540 -27.86 -6.23 -11.30
C THR A 540 -27.80 -6.05 -12.81
N PHE A 541 -28.83 -5.43 -13.41
CA PHE A 541 -28.89 -5.13 -14.83
C PHE A 541 -27.72 -4.23 -15.28
N ARG A 542 -27.46 -3.13 -14.56
CA ARG A 542 -26.32 -2.24 -14.86
C ARG A 542 -24.99 -2.99 -14.80
N ALA A 543 -24.78 -3.77 -13.73
CA ALA A 543 -23.56 -4.52 -13.51
C ALA A 543 -23.30 -5.52 -14.64
N MET A 544 -24.31 -6.31 -15.00
CA MET A 544 -24.23 -7.31 -16.06
C MET A 544 -24.10 -6.66 -17.45
N GLY A 545 -24.81 -5.55 -17.69
CA GLY A 545 -24.72 -4.81 -18.95
C GLY A 545 -23.32 -4.28 -19.21
N PHE A 546 -22.70 -3.67 -18.21
CA PHE A 546 -21.30 -3.22 -18.32
C PHE A 546 -20.29 -4.37 -18.33
N ALA A 547 -20.58 -5.51 -17.73
CA ALA A 547 -19.75 -6.71 -17.83
C ALA A 547 -19.64 -7.21 -19.28
N GLN A 548 -20.70 -7.02 -20.09
CA GLN A 548 -20.66 -7.32 -21.53
C GLN A 548 -19.60 -6.52 -22.29
N SER A 549 -19.10 -5.41 -21.76
CA SER A 549 -18.01 -4.65 -22.39
C SER A 549 -16.77 -5.52 -22.70
N ALA A 550 -16.55 -6.62 -21.97
CA ALA A 550 -15.50 -7.58 -22.25
C ALA A 550 -15.64 -8.23 -23.63
N LEU A 551 -16.86 -8.37 -24.16
CA LEU A 551 -17.13 -8.91 -25.49
C LEU A 551 -16.57 -8.02 -26.63
N MET A 552 -16.29 -6.74 -26.37
CA MET A 552 -15.64 -5.87 -27.33
C MET A 552 -14.29 -6.44 -27.82
N LEU A 553 -13.61 -7.19 -26.97
CA LEU A 553 -12.33 -7.81 -27.31
C LEU A 553 -12.47 -8.95 -28.32
N VAL A 554 -13.68 -9.46 -28.57
CA VAL A 554 -13.90 -10.50 -29.61
C VAL A 554 -13.58 -9.96 -31.00
N ALA A 555 -13.62 -8.63 -31.22
CA ALA A 555 -13.24 -8.00 -32.47
C ALA A 555 -11.77 -8.33 -32.86
N PHE A 556 -10.89 -8.58 -31.89
CA PHE A 556 -9.53 -9.03 -32.17
C PHE A 556 -9.47 -10.41 -32.84
N ALA A 557 -10.50 -11.25 -32.69
CA ALA A 557 -10.59 -12.52 -33.41
C ALA A 557 -10.73 -12.35 -34.93
N LEU A 558 -11.13 -11.17 -35.41
CA LEU A 558 -11.18 -10.85 -36.84
C LEU A 558 -9.79 -10.58 -37.45
N VAL A 559 -8.84 -10.16 -36.62
CA VAL A 559 -7.51 -9.71 -37.07
C VAL A 559 -6.41 -10.69 -36.71
N LEU A 560 -6.54 -11.41 -35.59
CA LEU A 560 -5.52 -12.30 -35.08
C LEU A 560 -5.69 -13.73 -35.63
N PRO A 561 -4.60 -14.44 -35.96
CA PRO A 561 -4.66 -15.81 -36.54
C PRO A 561 -5.12 -16.87 -35.52
N PHE A 562 -5.25 -16.52 -34.21
CA PHE A 562 -5.59 -17.44 -33.12
C PHE A 562 -7.02 -17.24 -32.62
N THR A 563 -8.01 -17.28 -33.51
CA THR A 563 -9.43 -16.97 -33.21
C THR A 563 -9.99 -17.75 -32.02
N GLY A 564 -9.71 -19.07 -31.90
CA GLY A 564 -10.17 -19.89 -30.79
C GLY A 564 -9.60 -19.49 -29.42
N ILE A 565 -8.33 -19.09 -29.39
CA ILE A 565 -7.67 -18.61 -28.16
C ILE A 565 -8.28 -17.26 -27.73
N VAL A 566 -8.48 -16.34 -28.68
CA VAL A 566 -9.11 -15.04 -28.40
C VAL A 566 -10.52 -15.21 -27.87
N GLN A 567 -11.33 -16.07 -28.50
CA GLN A 567 -12.68 -16.36 -28.04
C GLN A 567 -12.72 -16.97 -26.63
N SER A 568 -11.86 -17.95 -26.35
CA SER A 568 -11.75 -18.56 -25.02
C SER A 568 -11.34 -17.53 -23.97
N PHE A 569 -10.36 -16.66 -24.27
CA PHE A 569 -9.95 -15.58 -23.39
C PHE A 569 -11.09 -14.61 -23.10
N VAL A 570 -11.82 -14.17 -24.13
CA VAL A 570 -12.97 -13.26 -23.99
C VAL A 570 -14.07 -13.88 -23.14
N LEU A 571 -14.36 -15.17 -23.30
CA LEU A 571 -15.35 -15.87 -22.47
C LEU A 571 -14.95 -15.91 -21.00
N VAL A 572 -13.69 -16.23 -20.69
CA VAL A 572 -13.17 -16.22 -19.32
C VAL A 572 -13.25 -14.81 -18.74
N LEU A 573 -12.82 -13.80 -19.48
CA LEU A 573 -12.88 -12.40 -19.05
C LEU A 573 -14.31 -11.95 -18.81
N SER A 574 -15.26 -12.32 -19.70
CA SER A 574 -16.68 -11.99 -19.55
C SER A 574 -17.29 -12.67 -18.32
N PHE A 575 -16.88 -13.90 -18.00
CA PHE A 575 -17.29 -14.56 -16.77
C PHE A 575 -16.77 -13.82 -15.53
N LEU A 576 -15.49 -13.48 -15.51
CA LEU A 576 -14.89 -12.71 -14.39
C LEU A 576 -15.51 -11.32 -14.23
N ALA A 577 -15.78 -10.65 -15.35
CA ALA A 577 -16.47 -9.36 -15.38
C ALA A 577 -17.88 -9.45 -14.82
N THR A 578 -18.63 -10.48 -15.22
CA THR A 578 -19.99 -10.74 -14.72
C THR A 578 -19.96 -11.09 -13.23
N TRP A 579 -19.05 -11.94 -12.82
CA TRP A 579 -18.85 -12.27 -11.40
C TRP A 579 -18.61 -11.03 -10.56
N LEU A 580 -17.65 -10.18 -10.96
CA LEU A 580 -17.34 -8.94 -10.24
C LEU A 580 -18.51 -7.99 -10.21
N GLY A 581 -19.23 -7.83 -11.33
CA GLY A 581 -20.41 -7.00 -11.43
C GLY A 581 -21.52 -7.45 -10.48
N VAL A 582 -21.83 -8.74 -10.48
CA VAL A 582 -22.85 -9.34 -9.61
C VAL A 582 -22.44 -9.25 -8.14
N ALA A 583 -21.17 -9.51 -7.82
CA ALA A 583 -20.63 -9.34 -6.47
C ALA A 583 -20.82 -7.91 -5.96
N THR A 584 -20.63 -6.93 -6.85
CA THR A 584 -20.80 -5.51 -6.53
C THR A 584 -22.28 -5.14 -6.37
N ALA A 585 -23.16 -5.61 -7.27
CA ALA A 585 -24.59 -5.30 -7.24
C ALA A 585 -25.31 -5.85 -5.99
N HIS A 586 -24.90 -7.04 -5.53
CA HIS A 586 -25.48 -7.72 -4.37
C HIS A 586 -24.65 -7.59 -3.10
N THR A 587 -23.51 -6.86 -3.13
CA THR A 587 -22.58 -6.74 -2.00
C THR A 587 -22.10 -8.08 -1.44
N VAL A 588 -21.95 -9.09 -2.31
CA VAL A 588 -21.48 -10.45 -2.00
C VAL A 588 -20.00 -10.58 -2.31
N ARG A 589 -19.30 -11.43 -1.56
CA ARG A 589 -17.86 -11.70 -1.75
C ARG A 589 -17.59 -13.21 -1.85
N GLY A 590 -16.42 -13.51 -2.42
CA GLY A 590 -15.92 -14.87 -2.50
C GLY A 590 -16.74 -15.77 -3.44
N TRP A 591 -16.68 -17.07 -3.21
CA TRP A 591 -17.27 -18.11 -4.05
C TRP A 591 -18.79 -18.00 -4.23
N ARG A 592 -19.52 -17.41 -3.24
CA ARG A 592 -20.98 -17.18 -3.34
C ARG A 592 -21.34 -16.26 -4.49
N ALA A 593 -20.50 -15.26 -4.79
CA ALA A 593 -20.72 -14.38 -5.92
C ALA A 593 -20.48 -15.09 -7.27
N ALA A 594 -19.53 -16.04 -7.33
CA ALA A 594 -19.26 -16.83 -8.53
C ALA A 594 -20.39 -17.82 -8.85
N LEU A 595 -21.07 -18.34 -7.83
CA LEU A 595 -22.20 -19.25 -8.04
C LEU A 595 -23.38 -18.59 -8.76
N LEU A 596 -23.62 -17.29 -8.57
CA LEU A 596 -24.77 -16.61 -9.16
C LEU A 596 -24.78 -16.62 -10.69
N PRO A 597 -23.72 -16.23 -11.41
CA PRO A 597 -23.67 -16.36 -12.86
C PRO A 597 -23.66 -17.82 -13.35
N ILE A 598 -23.11 -18.76 -12.58
CA ILE A 598 -23.15 -20.19 -12.91
C ILE A 598 -24.59 -20.71 -12.83
N ILE A 599 -25.30 -20.40 -11.76
CA ILE A 599 -26.72 -20.76 -11.59
C ILE A 599 -27.55 -20.18 -12.73
N ALA A 600 -27.35 -18.88 -13.07
CA ALA A 600 -28.06 -18.25 -14.17
C ALA A 600 -27.82 -18.97 -15.51
N PHE A 601 -26.56 -19.29 -15.80
CA PHE A 601 -26.19 -20.02 -17.02
C PHE A 601 -26.87 -21.39 -17.10
N LEU A 602 -26.87 -22.16 -16.01
CA LEU A 602 -27.55 -23.45 -15.95
C LEU A 602 -29.05 -23.33 -16.11
N VAL A 603 -29.69 -22.35 -15.44
CA VAL A 603 -31.13 -22.11 -15.57
C VAL A 603 -31.49 -21.70 -16.99
N VAL A 604 -30.69 -20.84 -17.63
CA VAL A 604 -30.92 -20.44 -19.04
C VAL A 604 -30.81 -21.64 -19.97
N ILE A 605 -29.80 -22.51 -19.79
CA ILE A 605 -29.67 -23.73 -20.60
C ILE A 605 -30.90 -24.64 -20.41
N VAL A 606 -31.26 -24.91 -19.18
CA VAL A 606 -32.42 -25.77 -18.88
C VAL A 606 -33.72 -25.17 -19.45
N ALA A 607 -33.94 -23.87 -19.23
CA ALA A 607 -35.12 -23.19 -19.76
C ALA A 607 -35.17 -23.20 -21.29
N SER A 608 -34.03 -22.97 -21.96
CA SER A 608 -33.92 -23.05 -23.42
C SER A 608 -34.20 -24.45 -23.95
N SER A 609 -33.66 -25.48 -23.26
CA SER A 609 -33.87 -26.88 -23.63
C SER A 609 -35.31 -27.29 -23.46
N VAL A 610 -35.96 -26.90 -22.33
CA VAL A 610 -37.38 -27.19 -22.06
C VAL A 610 -38.26 -26.43 -23.05
N ALA A 611 -37.98 -25.16 -23.33
CA ALA A 611 -38.75 -24.39 -24.32
C ALA A 611 -38.62 -25.01 -25.72
N GLY A 612 -37.41 -25.43 -26.12
CA GLY A 612 -37.16 -26.14 -27.38
C GLY A 612 -37.92 -27.46 -27.48
N MET A 613 -37.95 -28.24 -26.38
CA MET A 613 -38.74 -29.51 -26.34
C MET A 613 -40.24 -29.27 -26.40
N LEU A 614 -40.76 -28.26 -25.72
CA LEU A 614 -42.17 -27.90 -25.72
C LEU A 614 -42.62 -27.41 -27.12
N LEU A 615 -41.82 -26.56 -27.75
CA LEU A 615 -42.08 -26.07 -29.10
C LEU A 615 -41.99 -27.19 -30.13
N ALA A 616 -41.02 -28.08 -30.03
CA ALA A 616 -40.90 -29.24 -30.90
C ALA A 616 -42.05 -30.25 -30.69
N GLY A 617 -42.46 -30.48 -29.42
CA GLY A 617 -43.60 -31.33 -29.07
C GLY A 617 -44.94 -30.77 -29.51
N ALA A 618 -45.08 -29.45 -29.66
CA ALA A 618 -46.25 -28.76 -30.20
C ALA A 618 -46.21 -28.60 -31.73
N GLY A 619 -45.21 -29.17 -32.42
CA GLY A 619 -45.05 -29.02 -33.87
C GLY A 619 -44.59 -27.65 -34.35
N TYR A 620 -44.22 -26.79 -33.40
CA TYR A 620 -43.69 -25.46 -33.71
C TYR A 620 -42.16 -25.45 -33.59
N THR A 621 -41.51 -25.10 -34.69
CA THR A 621 -40.15 -24.53 -34.56
C THR A 621 -40.27 -23.02 -34.31
N LEU A 622 -39.29 -22.41 -33.67
CA LEU A 622 -39.26 -20.94 -33.49
C LEU A 622 -39.39 -20.23 -34.85
N GLU A 623 -38.93 -20.85 -35.94
CA GLU A 623 -39.10 -20.37 -37.32
C GLU A 623 -40.56 -20.38 -37.76
N ALA A 624 -41.34 -21.41 -37.45
CA ALA A 624 -42.78 -21.49 -37.75
C ALA A 624 -43.59 -20.45 -36.96
N LEU A 625 -43.23 -20.25 -35.67
CA LEU A 625 -43.91 -19.24 -34.83
C LEU A 625 -43.65 -17.81 -35.35
N LEU A 626 -42.46 -17.52 -35.83
CA LEU A 626 -42.10 -16.21 -36.36
C LEU A 626 -42.67 -15.96 -37.76
N TYR A 627 -42.90 -17.00 -38.52
CA TYR A 627 -43.66 -16.96 -39.78
C TYR A 627 -45.14 -16.64 -39.52
N ASP A 628 -45.77 -17.31 -38.53
CA ASP A 628 -47.16 -17.11 -38.15
C ASP A 628 -47.47 -15.71 -37.59
N ILE A 629 -46.48 -15.06 -36.91
CA ILE A 629 -46.65 -13.67 -36.42
C ILE A 629 -46.17 -12.59 -37.42
N GLY A 630 -45.88 -12.97 -38.68
CA GLY A 630 -45.59 -12.03 -39.77
C GLY A 630 -44.24 -11.33 -39.70
N ILE A 631 -43.30 -11.83 -38.91
CA ILE A 631 -41.94 -11.30 -38.77
C ILE A 631 -40.97 -11.89 -39.83
N ARG A 632 -41.38 -12.97 -40.51
CA ARG A 632 -40.66 -13.55 -41.63
C ARG A 632 -41.57 -13.68 -42.84
N GLN A 633 -41.20 -13.02 -43.96
CA GLN A 633 -41.71 -13.31 -45.31
C GLN A 633 -40.96 -14.47 -45.93
#